data_ce421bfa187c5775a1325ce054d74dd3
#
_entry.id   ce421bfa187c5775a1325ce054d74dd3
#
_cell.length_a   1.000
_cell.length_b   1.000
_cell.length_c   1.000
_cell.angle_alpha   90.00
_cell.angle_beta   90.00
_cell.angle_gamma   90.00
#
_symmetry.space_group_name_H-M   'P 1'
#
loop_
_entity.id
_entity.type
_entity.pdbx_description
1 polymer ?
#
loop_
_entity_poly.entity_id
_entity_poly.type
_entity_poly.pdbx_seq_one_letter_code
_entity_poly.pdbx_strand_id
1 'polypeptide(L)'
;IENGYYKFNKEYVHFRVDTTLGHHLADVEMIVKKAQNEVDSTDYSHHRFHIGNINYEQISDKPFLRPKVLRNATAIGNGQLYRESKMHETYARMSRLSAVAAANVHVSPRTDGSDTLDVNISLTPNKRNSFSTELEGTNSAGDLGAAASITYQNRNLFKGSELFNIKLRGAFEAIKGLSGYADQNFIEYSIETGLTFPDLRVPFLRPSFRRSAQASTEVSFAFDSQDRPEFHRRVLAGTLRYRWARRNKQLQHKFDLLNLDYVFMPWISDTFRDMYLSDPQNRNAILKYNYENLFIMNWGYQFVYNSRSLGNSATNYGTNAYTIRIGIETAGNLLYGLSSASTMKRNTDNQYTLFGIAYAQYAKF
;
A
#
# COMPACT_ATOMS: atom_id res chain seq x y z
N ILE A 1 3.03 14.96 28.03
CA ILE A 1 1.82 14.61 27.27
C ILE A 1 1.76 13.10 27.02
N GLU A 2 2.85 12.43 26.65
CA GLU A 2 2.88 10.96 26.41
C GLU A 2 2.60 10.08 27.64
N ASN A 3 2.70 10.62 28.84
CA ASN A 3 2.48 9.94 30.12
C ASN A 3 1.17 10.35 30.81
N GLY A 4 0.19 10.79 30.04
CA GLY A 4 -1.15 11.11 30.55
C GLY A 4 -1.40 12.58 30.88
N TYR A 5 -0.41 13.42 30.83
CA TYR A 5 -0.53 14.82 31.20
C TYR A 5 -1.15 15.67 30.08
N TYR A 6 -2.46 15.55 29.90
CA TYR A 6 -3.20 16.21 28.83
C TYR A 6 -3.11 17.75 28.87
N LYS A 7 -3.26 18.34 30.08
CA LYS A 7 -3.21 19.79 30.29
C LYS A 7 -1.79 20.36 30.35
N PHE A 8 -0.75 19.51 30.30
CA PHE A 8 0.63 19.96 30.36
C PHE A 8 1.09 20.53 29.01
N ASN A 9 1.64 21.74 29.05
CA ASN A 9 2.22 22.39 27.87
C ASN A 9 3.61 22.94 28.17
N LYS A 10 4.30 23.46 27.15
CA LYS A 10 5.66 24.03 27.27
C LYS A 10 5.75 25.25 28.17
N GLU A 11 4.64 25.95 28.44
CA GLU A 11 4.61 27.17 29.25
C GLU A 11 4.86 26.87 30.74
N TYR A 12 4.65 25.62 31.17
CA TYR A 12 5.00 25.20 32.52
C TYR A 12 6.48 24.83 32.70
N VAL A 13 7.28 24.83 31.61
CA VAL A 13 8.70 24.48 31.66
C VAL A 13 9.54 25.74 31.52
N HIS A 14 10.30 26.07 32.54
CA HIS A 14 11.25 27.19 32.54
C HIS A 14 12.65 26.65 32.72
N PHE A 15 13.60 27.31 32.08
CA PHE A 15 15.00 27.01 32.24
C PHE A 15 15.68 28.21 32.95
N ARG A 16 16.37 27.92 34.05
CA ARG A 16 17.30 28.86 34.66
C ARG A 16 18.71 28.46 34.24
N VAL A 17 19.44 29.39 33.66
CA VAL A 17 20.79 29.14 33.19
C VAL A 17 21.73 30.01 34.01
N ASP A 18 22.65 29.39 34.77
CA ASP A 18 23.71 30.04 35.46
C ASP A 18 25.01 29.93 34.66
N THR A 19 25.51 31.07 34.20
CA THR A 19 26.74 31.21 33.40
C THR A 19 27.93 31.70 34.21
N THR A 20 27.78 31.83 35.54
CA THR A 20 28.85 32.38 36.42
C THR A 20 29.96 31.39 36.75
N LEU A 21 29.81 30.12 36.37
CA LEU A 21 30.76 29.03 36.65
C LEU A 21 32.10 29.11 35.91
N GLY A 22 32.27 30.08 35.00
CA GLY A 22 33.51 30.32 34.24
C GLY A 22 33.86 29.25 33.20
N HIS A 23 34.79 29.60 32.29
CA HIS A 23 35.37 28.68 31.27
C HIS A 23 34.37 27.88 30.41
N HIS A 24 33.40 28.59 29.80
CA HIS A 24 32.43 28.00 28.86
C HIS A 24 31.50 26.93 29.44
N LEU A 25 31.30 26.93 30.75
CA LEU A 25 30.36 26.07 31.46
C LEU A 25 29.11 26.87 31.85
N ALA A 26 27.96 26.22 31.75
CA ALA A 26 26.70 26.76 32.23
C ALA A 26 25.92 25.67 32.96
N ASP A 27 25.42 25.98 34.14
CA ASP A 27 24.44 25.14 34.83
C ASP A 27 23.04 25.45 34.30
N VAL A 28 22.30 24.40 33.95
CA VAL A 28 20.96 24.53 33.42
C VAL A 28 19.99 23.79 34.36
N GLU A 29 19.18 24.57 35.07
CA GLU A 29 18.12 24.06 35.93
C GLU A 29 16.80 24.08 35.16
N MET A 30 16.11 22.94 35.07
CA MET A 30 14.77 22.85 34.49
C MET A 30 13.74 22.93 35.62
N ILE A 31 12.94 23.98 35.62
CA ILE A 31 11.88 24.23 36.58
C ILE A 31 10.53 23.94 35.95
N VAL A 32 9.78 23.01 36.55
CA VAL A 32 8.39 22.71 36.12
C VAL A 32 7.45 23.40 37.11
N LYS A 33 6.72 24.41 36.62
CA LYS A 33 5.72 25.12 37.42
C LYS A 33 4.47 24.27 37.59
N LYS A 34 3.76 24.46 38.69
CA LYS A 34 2.42 23.92 38.91
C LYS A 34 1.43 24.56 37.94
N ALA A 35 0.38 23.86 37.59
CA ALA A 35 -0.73 24.44 36.84
C ALA A 35 -1.56 25.36 37.77
N GLN A 36 -2.09 26.43 37.20
CA GLN A 36 -2.99 27.32 37.90
C GLN A 36 -4.44 27.18 37.36
N ASN A 37 -5.40 27.21 38.25
CA ASN A 37 -6.80 27.26 37.86
C ASN A 37 -7.11 28.67 37.36
N GLU A 38 -7.70 28.79 36.19
CA GLU A 38 -8.05 30.08 35.55
C GLU A 38 -9.10 30.86 36.35
N VAL A 39 -9.90 30.19 37.18
CA VAL A 39 -11.04 30.81 37.91
C VAL A 39 -10.60 31.34 39.27
N ASP A 40 -9.83 30.63 40.02
CA ASP A 40 -9.48 30.97 41.41
C ASP A 40 -7.97 31.13 41.69
N SER A 41 -7.14 31.05 40.62
CA SER A 41 -5.68 31.18 40.68
C SER A 41 -5.01 30.21 41.66
N THR A 42 -5.68 29.15 42.05
CA THR A 42 -5.10 28.13 42.95
C THR A 42 -4.14 27.22 42.18
N ASP A 43 -3.00 26.96 42.79
CA ASP A 43 -2.00 26.02 42.27
C ASP A 43 -2.45 24.59 42.46
N TYR A 44 -2.42 23.79 41.40
CA TYR A 44 -2.68 22.36 41.50
C TYR A 44 -1.57 21.54 40.83
N SER A 45 -1.41 20.30 41.28
CA SER A 45 -0.46 19.37 40.64
C SER A 45 -0.99 18.90 39.27
N HIS A 46 -0.08 18.62 38.32
CA HIS A 46 -0.44 18.05 37.04
C HIS A 46 -1.02 16.64 37.20
N HIS A 47 -2.27 16.44 36.79
CA HIS A 47 -2.96 15.17 36.90
C HIS A 47 -2.79 14.36 35.59
N ARG A 48 -2.83 13.02 35.73
CA ARG A 48 -2.81 12.10 34.63
C ARG A 48 -4.22 11.74 34.20
N PHE A 49 -4.52 11.95 32.95
CA PHE A 49 -5.83 11.69 32.37
C PHE A 49 -5.90 10.30 31.71
N HIS A 50 -7.06 9.67 31.83
CA HIS A 50 -7.40 8.41 31.20
C HIS A 50 -8.49 8.62 30.15
N ILE A 51 -8.51 7.75 29.14
CA ILE A 51 -9.54 7.78 28.11
C ILE A 51 -10.85 7.22 28.66
N GLY A 52 -11.90 8.01 28.60
CA GLY A 52 -13.28 7.63 28.92
C GLY A 52 -14.00 7.02 27.74
N ASN A 53 -15.12 7.64 27.35
CA ASN A 53 -15.93 7.19 26.23
C ASN A 53 -15.29 7.58 24.90
N ILE A 54 -15.40 6.69 23.91
CA ILE A 54 -14.99 6.95 22.54
C ILE A 54 -16.26 6.92 21.68
N ASN A 55 -16.65 8.09 21.20
CA ASN A 55 -17.83 8.28 20.35
C ASN A 55 -17.41 8.42 18.89
N TYR A 56 -18.19 7.82 17.99
CA TYR A 56 -17.98 7.90 16.55
C TYR A 56 -19.18 8.60 15.92
N GLU A 57 -18.92 9.75 15.31
CA GLU A 57 -19.88 10.52 14.57
C GLU A 57 -19.57 10.42 13.07
N GLN A 58 -20.51 9.87 12.31
CA GLN A 58 -20.40 9.83 10.86
C GLN A 58 -21.31 10.93 10.28
N ILE A 59 -20.70 11.98 9.70
CA ILE A 59 -21.40 13.16 9.17
C ILE A 59 -22.06 12.79 7.84
N SER A 60 -23.16 12.04 7.91
CA SER A 60 -23.96 11.61 6.76
C SER A 60 -25.33 11.11 7.22
N ASP A 61 -26.34 11.12 6.33
CA ASP A 61 -27.71 10.68 6.62
C ASP A 61 -27.78 9.23 7.14
N LYS A 62 -26.88 8.39 6.67
CA LYS A 62 -26.80 6.98 7.09
C LYS A 62 -25.34 6.59 7.35
N PRO A 63 -25.07 5.74 8.34
CA PRO A 63 -23.71 5.27 8.60
C PRO A 63 -23.09 4.64 7.35
N PHE A 64 -21.95 5.19 6.93
CA PHE A 64 -21.24 4.74 5.73
C PHE A 64 -20.15 3.72 6.03
N LEU A 65 -19.66 3.65 7.27
CA LEU A 65 -18.69 2.66 7.72
C LEU A 65 -19.28 1.73 8.78
N ARG A 66 -18.89 0.47 8.73
CA ARG A 66 -19.24 -0.52 9.75
C ARG A 66 -18.52 -0.23 11.07
N PRO A 67 -19.16 -0.45 12.26
CA PRO A 67 -18.53 -0.20 13.56
C PRO A 67 -17.21 -0.96 13.79
N LYS A 68 -17.06 -2.13 13.18
CA LYS A 68 -15.81 -2.91 13.24
C LYS A 68 -14.63 -2.19 12.59
N VAL A 69 -14.88 -1.47 11.49
CA VAL A 69 -13.84 -0.70 10.78
C VAL A 69 -13.38 0.45 11.64
N LEU A 70 -14.31 1.18 12.25
CA LEU A 70 -14.01 2.28 13.16
C LEU A 70 -13.17 1.81 14.35
N ARG A 71 -13.60 0.75 15.03
CA ARG A 71 -12.84 0.16 16.15
C ARG A 71 -11.44 -0.31 15.75
N ASN A 72 -11.29 -0.89 14.55
CA ASN A 72 -9.98 -1.35 14.06
C ASN A 72 -9.04 -0.18 13.71
N ALA A 73 -9.60 0.94 13.26
CA ALA A 73 -8.82 2.13 12.95
C ALA A 73 -8.47 2.97 14.19
N THR A 74 -9.11 2.71 15.33
CA THR A 74 -8.86 3.42 16.59
C THR A 74 -7.67 2.80 17.31
N ALA A 75 -6.67 3.62 17.67
CA ALA A 75 -5.46 3.20 18.38
C ALA A 75 -5.54 3.35 19.91
N ILE A 76 -6.62 3.98 20.39
CA ILE A 76 -6.93 4.21 21.81
C ILE A 76 -7.99 3.25 22.31
N GLY A 77 -8.07 3.06 23.62
CA GLY A 77 -9.09 2.25 24.27
C GLY A 77 -9.54 2.87 25.58
N ASN A 78 -10.77 2.56 25.99
CA ASN A 78 -11.32 3.03 27.26
C ASN A 78 -10.45 2.60 28.44
N GLY A 79 -10.28 3.47 29.43
CA GLY A 79 -9.47 3.25 30.63
C GLY A 79 -7.96 3.36 30.40
N GLN A 80 -7.49 3.51 29.15
CA GLN A 80 -6.07 3.67 28.89
C GLN A 80 -5.59 5.08 29.26
N LEU A 81 -4.34 5.17 29.66
CA LEU A 81 -3.69 6.44 29.91
C LEU A 81 -3.64 7.26 28.61
N TYR A 82 -3.96 8.56 28.70
CA TYR A 82 -3.86 9.46 27.56
C TYR A 82 -2.45 9.50 27.00
N ARG A 83 -2.34 9.42 25.67
CA ARG A 83 -1.09 9.60 24.93
C ARG A 83 -1.36 10.34 23.65
N GLU A 84 -0.70 11.45 23.46
CA GLU A 84 -0.86 12.28 22.27
C GLU A 84 -0.50 11.52 20.99
N SER A 85 0.58 10.73 21.03
CA SER A 85 0.97 9.88 19.90
C SER A 85 -0.12 8.89 19.45
N LYS A 86 -0.94 8.41 20.40
CA LYS A 86 -2.07 7.51 20.09
C LYS A 86 -3.26 8.23 19.49
N MET A 87 -3.47 9.51 19.84
CA MET A 87 -4.46 10.37 19.20
C MET A 87 -4.06 10.64 17.74
N HIS A 88 -2.81 11.04 17.51
CA HIS A 88 -2.27 11.21 16.18
C HIS A 88 -2.31 9.92 15.34
N GLU A 89 -2.02 8.78 15.96
CA GLU A 89 -2.13 7.48 15.30
C GLU A 89 -3.57 7.16 14.91
N THR A 90 -4.54 7.46 15.77
CA THR A 90 -5.98 7.28 15.49
C THR A 90 -6.41 8.18 14.32
N TYR A 91 -6.07 9.45 14.37
CA TYR A 91 -6.33 10.39 13.28
C TYR A 91 -5.73 9.89 11.96
N ALA A 92 -4.45 9.52 11.96
CA ALA A 92 -3.76 9.05 10.76
C ALA A 92 -4.38 7.77 10.18
N ARG A 93 -4.88 6.87 11.03
CA ARG A 93 -5.56 5.64 10.58
C ARG A 93 -6.92 5.93 9.99
N MET A 94 -7.71 6.82 10.61
CA MET A 94 -9.03 7.23 10.11
C MET A 94 -8.93 7.98 8.78
N SER A 95 -7.99 8.91 8.66
CA SER A 95 -7.75 9.69 7.44
C SER A 95 -7.23 8.84 6.26
N ARG A 96 -6.72 7.64 6.52
CA ARG A 96 -6.27 6.70 5.46
C ARG A 96 -7.39 5.84 4.88
N LEU A 97 -8.54 5.83 5.51
CA LEU A 97 -9.68 5.08 5.00
C LEU A 97 -10.15 5.73 3.69
N SER A 98 -10.24 4.96 2.61
CA SER A 98 -10.61 5.47 1.27
C SER A 98 -12.00 6.11 1.25
N ALA A 99 -12.89 5.64 2.12
CA ALA A 99 -14.25 6.17 2.28
C ALA A 99 -14.32 7.49 3.06
N VAL A 100 -13.22 7.94 3.69
CA VAL A 100 -13.16 9.13 4.55
C VAL A 100 -12.48 10.27 3.79
N ALA A 101 -13.15 11.39 3.66
CA ALA A 101 -12.59 12.62 3.09
C ALA A 101 -11.86 13.44 4.17
N ALA A 102 -12.43 13.52 5.36
CA ALA A 102 -11.84 14.20 6.50
C ALA A 102 -12.18 13.46 7.80
N ALA A 103 -11.22 13.42 8.70
CA ALA A 103 -11.38 12.90 10.05
C ALA A 103 -11.01 14.00 11.04
N ASN A 104 -11.71 14.06 12.17
CA ASN A 104 -11.36 14.93 13.28
C ASN A 104 -11.41 14.10 14.57
N VAL A 105 -10.42 14.26 15.42
CA VAL A 105 -10.35 13.61 16.74
C VAL A 105 -10.32 14.71 17.78
N HIS A 106 -11.45 14.92 18.42
CA HIS A 106 -11.61 15.91 19.48
C HIS A 106 -11.58 15.24 20.84
N VAL A 107 -10.80 15.81 21.74
CA VAL A 107 -10.64 15.33 23.12
C VAL A 107 -11.15 16.40 24.08
N SER A 108 -12.05 16.04 24.98
CA SER A 108 -12.62 16.95 25.95
C SER A 108 -12.55 16.35 27.38
N PRO A 109 -12.14 17.12 28.38
CA PRO A 109 -12.26 16.70 29.77
C PRO A 109 -13.73 16.50 30.15
N ARG A 110 -14.02 15.47 30.94
CA ARG A 110 -15.35 15.24 31.47
C ARG A 110 -15.68 16.31 32.53
N THR A 111 -16.93 16.74 32.56
CA THR A 111 -17.40 17.81 33.47
C THR A 111 -17.66 17.37 34.91
N ASP A 112 -17.54 16.07 35.21
CA ASP A 112 -17.76 15.48 36.53
C ASP A 112 -16.57 15.64 37.49
N GLY A 113 -15.51 16.37 37.08
CA GLY A 113 -14.30 16.56 37.87
C GLY A 113 -13.35 15.35 37.89
N SER A 114 -13.67 14.30 37.17
CA SER A 114 -12.77 13.14 37.03
C SER A 114 -11.62 13.43 36.09
N ASP A 115 -10.46 12.82 36.33
CA ASP A 115 -9.30 12.87 35.43
C ASP A 115 -9.53 11.98 34.17
N THR A 116 -10.70 12.19 33.52
CA THR A 116 -11.16 11.39 32.40
C THR A 116 -11.41 12.27 31.16
N LEU A 117 -10.94 11.79 30.02
CA LEU A 117 -11.09 12.45 28.72
C LEU A 117 -12.05 11.66 27.83
N ASP A 118 -13.13 12.27 27.41
CA ASP A 118 -14.01 11.73 26.39
C ASP A 118 -13.49 12.12 24.99
N VAL A 119 -13.52 11.18 24.06
CA VAL A 119 -13.00 11.37 22.72
C VAL A 119 -14.14 11.27 21.70
N ASN A 120 -14.32 12.31 20.90
CA ASN A 120 -15.26 12.34 19.79
C ASN A 120 -14.52 12.29 18.46
N ILE A 121 -14.82 11.28 17.64
CA ILE A 121 -14.21 11.06 16.33
C ILE A 121 -15.26 11.33 15.28
N SER A 122 -15.16 12.49 14.60
CA SER A 122 -16.06 12.91 13.55
C SER A 122 -15.46 12.58 12.18
N LEU A 123 -16.25 11.94 11.31
CA LEU A 123 -15.83 11.45 10.00
C LEU A 123 -16.73 11.99 8.89
N THR A 124 -16.14 12.64 7.91
CA THR A 124 -16.82 13.13 6.71
C THR A 124 -16.61 12.12 5.57
N PRO A 125 -17.67 11.66 4.89
CA PRO A 125 -17.57 10.71 3.80
C PRO A 125 -16.90 11.31 2.57
N ASN A 126 -16.11 10.49 1.88
CA ASN A 126 -15.58 10.78 0.56
C ASN A 126 -16.61 10.45 -0.53
N LYS A 127 -16.44 11.01 -1.72
CA LYS A 127 -17.20 10.58 -2.91
C LYS A 127 -17.00 9.08 -3.13
N ARG A 128 -18.09 8.32 -3.05
CA ARG A 128 -18.04 6.86 -3.13
C ARG A 128 -17.54 6.38 -4.48
N ASN A 129 -18.00 7.00 -5.56
CA ASN A 129 -17.68 6.64 -6.93
C ASN A 129 -16.92 7.78 -7.61
N SER A 130 -15.94 7.42 -8.44
CA SER A 130 -15.27 8.36 -9.34
C SER A 130 -14.96 7.68 -10.66
N PHE A 131 -15.00 8.50 -11.72
CA PHE A 131 -14.60 8.13 -13.07
C PHE A 131 -13.48 9.05 -13.51
N SER A 132 -12.49 8.50 -14.19
CA SER A 132 -11.47 9.28 -14.89
C SER A 132 -11.26 8.71 -16.28
N THR A 133 -10.97 9.59 -17.22
CA THR A 133 -10.62 9.24 -18.59
C THR A 133 -9.27 9.85 -18.92
N GLU A 134 -8.44 9.09 -19.63
CA GLU A 134 -7.11 9.53 -20.07
C GLU A 134 -7.01 9.28 -21.57
N LEU A 135 -6.46 10.25 -22.29
CA LEU A 135 -6.12 10.16 -23.71
C LEU A 135 -4.62 10.35 -23.85
N GLU A 136 -3.98 9.45 -24.57
CA GLU A 136 -2.52 9.43 -24.78
C GLU A 136 -2.22 9.41 -26.28
N GLY A 137 -1.26 10.22 -26.72
CA GLY A 137 -0.62 10.07 -28.01
C GLY A 137 0.68 9.30 -27.82
N THR A 138 0.93 8.28 -28.62
CA THR A 138 2.15 7.47 -28.57
C THR A 138 2.98 7.64 -29.85
N ASN A 139 4.30 7.54 -29.69
CA ASN A 139 5.24 7.48 -30.80
C ASN A 139 6.33 6.46 -30.44
N SER A 140 6.21 5.27 -31.01
CA SER A 140 7.13 4.15 -30.74
C SER A 140 8.02 3.94 -31.97
N ALA A 141 9.29 4.39 -31.89
CA ALA A 141 10.26 4.25 -32.97
C ALA A 141 9.85 4.84 -34.33
N GLY A 142 9.00 5.87 -34.34
CA GLY A 142 8.46 6.51 -35.56
C GLY A 142 7.03 6.09 -35.90
N ASP A 143 6.49 5.07 -35.25
CA ASP A 143 5.10 4.65 -35.39
C ASP A 143 4.21 5.53 -34.50
N LEU A 144 3.22 6.17 -35.13
CA LEU A 144 2.28 7.04 -34.44
C LEU A 144 1.07 6.24 -33.95
N GLY A 145 0.69 6.49 -32.72
CA GLY A 145 -0.44 5.84 -32.12
C GLY A 145 -1.24 6.74 -31.19
N ALA A 146 -2.35 6.21 -30.73
CA ALA A 146 -3.22 6.80 -29.72
C ALA A 146 -3.73 5.73 -28.78
N ALA A 147 -3.88 6.09 -27.52
CA ALA A 147 -4.51 5.25 -26.50
C ALA A 147 -5.56 6.03 -25.72
N ALA A 148 -6.58 5.32 -25.26
CA ALA A 148 -7.61 5.85 -24.39
C ALA A 148 -7.81 4.89 -23.23
N SER A 149 -8.03 5.43 -22.03
CA SER A 149 -8.42 4.64 -20.87
C SER A 149 -9.57 5.26 -20.10
N ILE A 150 -10.37 4.39 -19.49
CA ILE A 150 -11.45 4.75 -18.57
C ILE A 150 -11.22 3.99 -17.29
N THR A 151 -11.19 4.70 -16.17
CA THR A 151 -11.05 4.12 -14.83
C THR A 151 -12.28 4.44 -14.00
N TYR A 152 -12.93 3.41 -13.49
CA TYR A 152 -13.95 3.51 -12.45
C TYR A 152 -13.37 3.12 -11.11
N GLN A 153 -13.70 3.88 -10.08
CA GLN A 153 -13.26 3.61 -8.71
C GLN A 153 -14.42 3.72 -7.73
N ASN A 154 -14.55 2.72 -6.84
CA ASN A 154 -15.47 2.75 -5.71
C ASN A 154 -14.68 2.66 -4.40
N ARG A 155 -14.86 3.63 -3.50
CA ARG A 155 -14.07 3.78 -2.25
C ARG A 155 -14.69 3.13 -1.03
N ASN A 156 -15.83 2.47 -1.18
CA ASN A 156 -16.54 1.87 -0.05
C ASN A 156 -17.48 0.76 -0.51
N LEU A 157 -16.92 -0.25 -1.14
CA LEU A 157 -17.69 -1.29 -1.82
C LEU A 157 -18.63 -2.03 -0.86
N PHE A 158 -18.12 -2.45 0.30
CA PHE A 158 -18.85 -3.23 1.32
C PHE A 158 -18.99 -2.50 2.66
N LYS A 159 -18.98 -1.16 2.69
CA LYS A 159 -18.99 -0.33 3.92
C LYS A 159 -17.80 -0.62 4.87
N GLY A 160 -16.71 -1.09 4.32
CA GLY A 160 -15.47 -1.39 5.05
C GLY A 160 -14.31 -0.53 4.60
N SER A 161 -14.59 0.51 3.80
CA SER A 161 -13.57 1.35 3.16
C SER A 161 -12.67 0.57 2.20
N GLU A 162 -13.21 -0.48 1.59
CA GLU A 162 -12.55 -1.18 0.52
C GLU A 162 -12.48 -0.30 -0.73
N LEU A 163 -11.31 -0.26 -1.36
CA LEU A 163 -11.10 0.44 -2.61
C LEU A 163 -11.16 -0.56 -3.76
N PHE A 164 -12.19 -0.45 -4.57
CA PHE A 164 -12.32 -1.19 -5.82
C PHE A 164 -12.02 -0.27 -6.99
N ASN A 165 -11.24 -0.76 -7.94
CA ASN A 165 -10.95 -0.08 -9.19
C ASN A 165 -11.06 -1.05 -10.37
N ILE A 166 -11.52 -0.52 -11.50
CA ILE A 166 -11.47 -1.19 -12.80
C ILE A 166 -11.01 -0.16 -13.83
N LYS A 167 -9.98 -0.51 -14.59
CA LYS A 167 -9.43 0.27 -15.69
C LYS A 167 -9.59 -0.52 -17.00
N LEU A 168 -10.15 0.13 -17.99
CA LEU A 168 -10.22 -0.35 -19.36
C LEU A 168 -9.30 0.54 -20.19
N ARG A 169 -8.43 -0.05 -21.00
CA ARG A 169 -7.53 0.68 -21.91
C ARG A 169 -7.60 0.06 -23.28
N GLY A 170 -7.62 0.90 -24.30
CA GLY A 170 -7.43 0.54 -25.69
C GLY A 170 -6.33 1.39 -26.31
N ALA A 171 -5.47 0.79 -27.11
CA ALA A 171 -4.42 1.49 -27.85
C ALA A 171 -4.36 1.00 -29.30
N PHE A 172 -3.96 1.90 -30.17
CA PHE A 172 -3.76 1.67 -31.58
C PHE A 172 -2.48 2.36 -32.02
N GLU A 173 -1.64 1.66 -32.79
CA GLU A 173 -0.46 2.23 -33.45
C GLU A 173 -0.43 1.83 -34.92
N ALA A 174 -0.16 2.82 -35.77
CA ALA A 174 0.04 2.60 -37.20
C ALA A 174 1.51 2.27 -37.46
N ILE A 175 1.82 1.03 -37.75
CA ILE A 175 3.18 0.56 -37.98
C ILE A 175 3.63 0.96 -39.38
N LYS A 176 4.75 1.69 -39.46
CA LYS A 176 5.39 2.10 -40.68
C LYS A 176 6.81 1.52 -40.77
N GLY A 177 7.18 0.97 -41.89
CA GLY A 177 8.56 0.61 -42.18
C GLY A 177 9.04 -0.76 -41.71
N LEU A 178 8.18 -1.62 -41.22
CA LEU A 178 8.55 -3.00 -40.94
C LEU A 178 8.56 -3.81 -42.22
N SER A 179 9.73 -4.31 -42.65
CA SER A 179 9.86 -5.11 -43.88
C SER A 179 8.96 -6.35 -43.81
N GLY A 180 8.06 -6.48 -44.79
CA GLY A 180 7.11 -7.60 -44.90
C GLY A 180 5.76 -7.37 -44.19
N TYR A 181 5.59 -6.24 -43.48
CA TYR A 181 4.36 -5.91 -42.74
C TYR A 181 3.85 -4.49 -43.02
N ALA A 182 4.10 -3.95 -44.20
CA ALA A 182 3.64 -2.62 -44.57
C ALA A 182 2.12 -2.51 -44.43
N ASP A 183 1.65 -1.40 -43.88
CA ASP A 183 0.24 -1.05 -43.66
C ASP A 183 -0.54 -1.95 -42.66
N GLN A 184 0.16 -2.60 -41.75
CA GLN A 184 -0.48 -3.33 -40.63
C GLN A 184 -0.47 -2.48 -39.36
N ASN A 185 -1.42 -2.76 -38.49
CA ASN A 185 -1.62 -1.98 -37.27
C ASN A 185 -1.37 -2.82 -36.02
N PHE A 186 -0.93 -2.17 -34.96
CA PHE A 186 -0.90 -2.72 -33.62
C PHE A 186 -2.16 -2.32 -32.88
N ILE A 187 -2.84 -3.28 -32.30
CA ILE A 187 -4.01 -3.06 -31.45
C ILE A 187 -3.74 -3.70 -30.10
N GLU A 188 -3.99 -2.93 -29.04
CA GLU A 188 -3.89 -3.40 -27.66
C GLU A 188 -5.18 -3.04 -26.92
N TYR A 189 -5.67 -3.97 -26.12
CA TYR A 189 -6.71 -3.71 -25.14
C TYR A 189 -6.40 -4.41 -23.83
N SER A 190 -6.63 -3.71 -22.73
CA SER A 190 -6.42 -4.26 -21.40
C SER A 190 -7.55 -3.96 -20.44
N ILE A 191 -7.74 -4.88 -19.52
CA ILE A 191 -8.67 -4.75 -18.40
C ILE A 191 -7.87 -5.02 -17.14
N GLU A 192 -7.85 -4.04 -16.24
CA GLU A 192 -7.25 -4.18 -14.93
C GLU A 192 -8.31 -3.99 -13.85
N THR A 193 -8.35 -4.85 -12.86
CA THR A 193 -9.24 -4.71 -11.73
C THR A 193 -8.49 -4.97 -10.44
N GLY A 194 -8.81 -4.22 -9.41
CA GLY A 194 -8.18 -4.33 -8.11
C GLY A 194 -9.15 -4.09 -6.96
N LEU A 195 -8.96 -4.83 -5.89
CA LEU A 195 -9.68 -4.69 -4.64
C LEU A 195 -8.69 -4.59 -3.49
N THR A 196 -8.66 -3.42 -2.83
CA THR A 196 -7.79 -3.15 -1.68
C THR A 196 -8.60 -3.05 -0.41
N PHE A 197 -8.25 -3.87 0.58
CA PHE A 197 -8.79 -3.82 1.94
C PHE A 197 -7.88 -2.97 2.83
N PRO A 198 -8.42 -2.12 3.73
CA PRO A 198 -7.63 -1.27 4.60
C PRO A 198 -7.05 -2.00 5.83
N ASP A 199 -7.03 -3.33 5.81
CA ASP A 199 -6.50 -4.19 6.87
C ASP A 199 -5.80 -5.45 6.30
N LEU A 200 -5.08 -6.20 7.15
CA LEU A 200 -4.53 -7.50 6.77
C LEU A 200 -5.61 -8.57 6.80
N ARG A 201 -5.94 -9.11 5.63
CA ARG A 201 -6.88 -10.23 5.44
C ARG A 201 -6.14 -11.58 5.44
N VAL A 202 -5.32 -11.81 6.47
CA VAL A 202 -4.57 -13.07 6.64
C VAL A 202 -5.33 -13.94 7.63
N PRO A 203 -5.70 -15.19 7.29
CA PRO A 203 -6.22 -16.14 8.24
C PRO A 203 -5.18 -16.38 9.36
N PHE A 204 -5.65 -16.68 10.57
CA PHE A 204 -4.84 -17.00 11.75
C PHE A 204 -3.98 -15.86 12.33
N LEU A 205 -4.04 -14.64 11.80
CA LEU A 205 -3.28 -13.52 12.34
C LEU A 205 -3.93 -12.97 13.62
N ARG A 206 -3.11 -12.79 14.67
CA ARG A 206 -3.58 -12.25 15.95
C ARG A 206 -4.20 -10.85 15.79
N PRO A 207 -5.36 -10.57 16.43
CA PRO A 207 -6.03 -9.26 16.32
C PRO A 207 -5.17 -8.08 16.79
N SER A 208 -4.25 -8.31 17.75
CA SER A 208 -3.32 -7.29 18.25
C SER A 208 -2.34 -6.82 17.17
N PHE A 209 -1.77 -7.76 16.40
CA PHE A 209 -0.89 -7.43 15.28
C PHE A 209 -1.63 -6.68 14.19
N ARG A 210 -2.82 -7.16 13.84
CA ARG A 210 -3.68 -6.53 12.81
C ARG A 210 -4.02 -5.08 13.15
N ARG A 211 -4.22 -4.76 14.44
CA ARG A 211 -4.48 -3.40 14.92
C ARG A 211 -3.23 -2.53 15.06
N SER A 212 -2.06 -3.12 15.33
CA SER A 212 -0.82 -2.37 15.52
C SER A 212 -0.15 -1.93 14.21
N ALA A 213 -0.41 -2.62 13.11
CA ALA A 213 0.19 -2.35 11.83
C ALA A 213 -0.73 -1.45 10.97
N GLN A 214 -0.13 -0.46 10.32
CA GLN A 214 -0.80 0.25 9.23
C GLN A 214 -0.72 -0.63 8.00
N ALA A 215 -1.80 -1.35 7.70
CA ALA A 215 -1.75 -2.46 6.77
C ALA A 215 -2.83 -2.40 5.71
N SER A 216 -2.59 -3.08 4.58
CA SER A 216 -3.56 -3.30 3.51
C SER A 216 -3.36 -4.67 2.88
N THR A 217 -4.44 -5.21 2.34
CA THR A 217 -4.45 -6.40 1.48
C THR A 217 -5.00 -6.01 0.12
N GLU A 218 -4.29 -6.36 -0.92
CA GLU A 218 -4.66 -6.06 -2.32
C GLU A 218 -4.79 -7.36 -3.09
N VAL A 219 -5.90 -7.49 -3.80
CA VAL A 219 -6.13 -8.54 -4.81
C VAL A 219 -6.34 -7.84 -6.13
N SER A 220 -5.57 -8.20 -7.14
CA SER A 220 -5.70 -7.61 -8.47
C SER A 220 -5.67 -8.68 -9.56
N PHE A 221 -6.38 -8.38 -10.65
CA PHE A 221 -6.35 -9.14 -11.88
C PHE A 221 -6.16 -8.19 -13.05
N ALA A 222 -5.35 -8.61 -14.02
CA ALA A 222 -5.16 -7.90 -15.26
C ALA A 222 -5.24 -8.88 -16.43
N PHE A 223 -5.87 -8.44 -17.50
CA PHE A 223 -5.85 -9.10 -18.79
C PHE A 223 -5.37 -8.09 -19.82
N ASP A 224 -4.36 -8.48 -20.58
CA ASP A 224 -3.80 -7.69 -21.67
C ASP A 224 -3.81 -8.50 -22.94
N SER A 225 -4.24 -7.89 -24.03
CA SER A 225 -4.33 -8.48 -25.34
C SER A 225 -3.64 -7.57 -26.35
N GLN A 226 -2.60 -8.07 -26.95
CA GLN A 226 -1.79 -7.39 -27.95
C GLN A 226 -1.87 -8.14 -29.28
N ASP A 227 -2.34 -7.47 -30.31
CA ASP A 227 -2.37 -7.94 -31.68
C ASP A 227 -1.38 -7.12 -32.51
N ARG A 228 -0.22 -7.74 -32.78
CA ARG A 228 0.85 -7.18 -33.63
C ARG A 228 0.91 -7.97 -34.94
N PRO A 229 1.45 -7.38 -36.00
CA PRO A 229 1.66 -8.09 -37.27
C PRO A 229 2.56 -9.32 -37.14
N GLU A 230 3.50 -9.30 -36.14
CA GLU A 230 4.48 -10.34 -35.92
C GLU A 230 3.93 -11.47 -35.06
N PHE A 231 3.06 -11.13 -34.10
CA PHE A 231 2.51 -12.07 -33.14
C PHE A 231 1.26 -11.54 -32.45
N HIS A 232 0.44 -12.44 -31.94
CA HIS A 232 -0.61 -12.14 -30.99
C HIS A 232 -0.20 -12.63 -29.60
N ARG A 233 -0.34 -11.78 -28.62
CA ARG A 233 0.01 -12.07 -27.22
C ARG A 233 -1.17 -11.80 -26.32
N ARG A 234 -1.42 -12.71 -25.38
CA ARG A 234 -2.43 -12.57 -24.33
C ARG A 234 -1.74 -12.79 -22.99
N VAL A 235 -1.94 -11.88 -22.06
CA VAL A 235 -1.39 -11.99 -20.71
C VAL A 235 -2.53 -11.92 -19.72
N LEU A 236 -2.60 -12.92 -18.85
CA LEU A 236 -3.49 -12.91 -17.69
C LEU A 236 -2.61 -12.85 -16.43
N ALA A 237 -2.77 -11.81 -15.62
CA ALA A 237 -2.04 -11.64 -14.40
C ALA A 237 -2.97 -11.62 -13.18
N GLY A 238 -2.51 -12.16 -12.07
CA GLY A 238 -3.24 -12.16 -10.80
C GLY A 238 -2.29 -11.98 -9.63
N THR A 239 -2.60 -11.05 -8.71
CA THR A 239 -1.73 -10.75 -7.58
C THR A 239 -2.50 -10.76 -6.27
N LEU A 240 -1.91 -11.38 -5.24
CA LEU A 240 -2.31 -11.24 -3.85
C LEU A 240 -1.16 -10.64 -3.06
N ARG A 241 -1.37 -9.41 -2.58
CA ARG A 241 -0.33 -8.59 -1.96
C ARG A 241 -0.72 -8.11 -0.60
N TYR A 242 0.21 -8.20 0.33
CA TYR A 242 0.11 -7.62 1.67
C TYR A 242 1.12 -6.50 1.82
N ARG A 243 0.66 -5.36 2.37
CA ARG A 243 1.54 -4.26 2.75
C ARG A 243 1.28 -3.91 4.20
N TRP A 244 2.33 -3.65 4.96
CA TRP A 244 2.19 -3.12 6.31
C TRP A 244 3.37 -2.21 6.66
N ALA A 245 3.11 -1.26 7.54
CA ALA A 245 4.11 -0.32 8.02
C ALA A 245 4.06 -0.22 9.55
N ARG A 246 5.21 0.02 10.16
CA ARG A 246 5.40 0.21 11.60
C ARG A 246 6.25 1.46 11.86
N ARG A 247 6.27 1.92 13.13
CA ARG A 247 7.07 3.07 13.57
C ARG A 247 6.90 4.29 12.66
N ASN A 248 5.68 4.79 12.53
CA ASN A 248 5.38 5.93 11.68
C ASN A 248 5.95 5.81 10.26
N LYS A 249 5.81 4.63 9.65
CA LYS A 249 6.30 4.29 8.31
C LYS A 249 7.83 4.24 8.14
N GLN A 250 8.60 4.26 9.22
CA GLN A 250 10.05 3.98 9.11
C GLN A 250 10.30 2.57 8.59
N LEU A 251 9.51 1.60 9.04
CA LEU A 251 9.59 0.21 8.61
C LEU A 251 8.39 -0.09 7.72
N GLN A 252 8.65 -0.39 6.45
CA GLN A 252 7.62 -0.74 5.47
C GLN A 252 7.93 -2.13 4.90
N HIS A 253 6.89 -2.92 4.79
CA HIS A 253 6.96 -4.28 4.28
C HIS A 253 5.94 -4.43 3.16
N LYS A 254 6.34 -5.09 2.09
CA LYS A 254 5.50 -5.53 0.99
C LYS A 254 5.74 -7.02 0.80
N PHE A 255 4.70 -7.80 0.84
CA PHE A 255 4.74 -9.23 0.61
C PHE A 255 3.76 -9.59 -0.50
N ASP A 256 4.30 -9.94 -1.65
CA ASP A 256 3.57 -10.51 -2.76
C ASP A 256 3.49 -12.02 -2.50
N LEU A 257 2.38 -12.45 -1.86
CA LEU A 257 2.19 -13.86 -1.50
C LEU A 257 2.04 -14.72 -2.75
N LEU A 258 1.35 -14.19 -3.73
CA LEU A 258 1.09 -14.85 -4.99
C LEU A 258 1.09 -13.80 -6.09
N ASN A 259 1.90 -14.03 -7.09
CA ASN A 259 1.86 -13.32 -8.36
C ASN A 259 1.88 -14.37 -9.47
N LEU A 260 0.84 -14.35 -10.27
CA LEU A 260 0.62 -15.29 -11.38
C LEU A 260 0.64 -14.50 -12.66
N ASP A 261 1.47 -14.93 -13.61
CA ASP A 261 1.50 -14.38 -14.96
C ASP A 261 1.37 -15.55 -15.96
N TYR A 262 0.26 -15.58 -16.66
CA TYR A 262 0.03 -16.52 -17.74
C TYR A 262 0.13 -15.80 -19.07
N VAL A 263 1.18 -16.10 -19.81
CA VAL A 263 1.43 -15.58 -21.15
C VAL A 263 1.04 -16.65 -22.17
N PHE A 264 0.15 -16.29 -23.07
CA PHE A 264 -0.32 -17.15 -24.15
C PHE A 264 -0.09 -16.47 -25.50
N MET A 265 0.55 -17.20 -26.42
CA MET A 265 0.89 -16.76 -27.77
C MET A 265 0.02 -17.52 -28.77
N PRO A 266 -1.21 -17.08 -29.07
CA PRO A 266 -2.14 -17.80 -29.95
C PRO A 266 -1.65 -17.90 -31.40
N TRP A 267 -0.86 -16.92 -31.85
CA TRP A 267 -0.37 -16.87 -33.19
C TRP A 267 0.98 -16.13 -33.25
N ILE A 268 1.89 -16.65 -34.08
CA ILE A 268 3.17 -16.05 -34.46
C ILE A 268 3.31 -16.17 -35.95
N SER A 269 3.65 -15.07 -36.62
CA SER A 269 3.89 -15.03 -38.07
C SER A 269 5.01 -16.00 -38.45
N ASP A 270 4.83 -16.74 -39.55
CA ASP A 270 5.85 -17.66 -40.06
C ASP A 270 7.13 -16.90 -40.45
N THR A 271 6.98 -15.74 -41.10
CA THR A 271 8.11 -14.88 -41.44
C THR A 271 8.91 -14.47 -40.21
N PHE A 272 8.26 -14.10 -39.12
CA PHE A 272 8.90 -13.72 -37.88
C PHE A 272 9.56 -14.93 -37.19
N ARG A 273 8.87 -16.09 -37.24
CA ARG A 273 9.39 -17.35 -36.69
C ARG A 273 10.68 -17.78 -37.41
N ASP A 274 10.68 -17.73 -38.73
CA ASP A 274 11.81 -18.17 -39.55
C ASP A 274 13.03 -17.22 -39.40
N MET A 275 12.79 -15.91 -39.37
CA MET A 275 13.87 -14.93 -39.25
C MET A 275 14.48 -14.86 -37.86
N TYR A 276 13.70 -15.06 -36.80
CA TYR A 276 14.16 -14.73 -35.44
C TYR A 276 14.12 -15.91 -34.46
N LEU A 277 13.28 -16.92 -34.69
CA LEU A 277 13.08 -18.01 -33.70
C LEU A 277 13.64 -19.36 -34.17
N SER A 278 13.73 -19.58 -35.49
CA SER A 278 14.11 -20.88 -36.07
C SER A 278 15.59 -20.99 -36.43
N ASP A 279 16.36 -19.88 -36.40
CA ASP A 279 17.77 -19.89 -36.77
C ASP A 279 18.59 -20.64 -35.69
N PRO A 280 19.19 -21.81 -36.03
CA PRO A 280 20.02 -22.58 -35.12
C PRO A 280 21.30 -21.84 -34.64
N GLN A 281 21.73 -20.83 -35.40
CA GLN A 281 22.89 -20.00 -35.08
C GLN A 281 22.52 -18.78 -34.26
N ASN A 282 21.24 -18.51 -34.05
CA ASN A 282 20.78 -17.38 -33.25
C ASN A 282 21.12 -17.65 -31.77
N ARG A 283 22.17 -17.00 -31.29
CA ARG A 283 22.71 -17.12 -29.92
C ARG A 283 21.76 -16.59 -28.82
N ASN A 284 20.61 -16.04 -29.19
CA ASN A 284 19.63 -15.49 -28.23
C ASN A 284 18.56 -16.52 -27.89
N ALA A 285 18.94 -17.58 -27.16
CA ALA A 285 17.96 -18.50 -26.56
C ALA A 285 16.89 -17.76 -25.73
N ILE A 286 17.25 -16.64 -25.11
CA ILE A 286 16.34 -15.76 -24.36
C ILE A 286 15.23 -15.21 -25.24
N LEU A 287 15.51 -14.86 -26.50
CA LEU A 287 14.50 -14.34 -27.42
C LEU A 287 13.38 -15.38 -27.68
N LYS A 288 13.76 -16.64 -27.88
CA LYS A 288 12.81 -17.73 -28.08
C LYS A 288 11.84 -17.90 -26.92
N TYR A 289 12.34 -17.84 -25.68
CA TYR A 289 11.50 -17.97 -24.49
C TYR A 289 10.50 -16.83 -24.34
N ASN A 290 10.77 -15.64 -24.86
CA ASN A 290 9.83 -14.52 -24.82
C ASN A 290 8.59 -14.71 -25.70
N TYR A 291 8.63 -15.66 -26.65
CA TYR A 291 7.54 -15.96 -27.59
C TYR A 291 6.95 -17.36 -27.37
N GLU A 292 7.15 -17.94 -26.20
CA GLU A 292 6.51 -19.17 -25.78
C GLU A 292 5.34 -18.92 -24.83
N ASN A 293 4.49 -19.95 -24.68
CA ASN A 293 3.46 -19.93 -23.66
C ASN A 293 4.12 -20.16 -22.29
N LEU A 294 3.94 -19.20 -21.38
CA LEU A 294 4.57 -19.22 -20.06
C LEU A 294 3.54 -19.14 -18.97
N PHE A 295 3.70 -19.95 -17.94
CA PHE A 295 3.02 -19.78 -16.67
C PHE A 295 4.07 -19.53 -15.59
N ILE A 296 4.09 -18.30 -15.08
CA ILE A 296 5.04 -17.85 -14.08
C ILE A 296 4.29 -17.64 -12.79
N MET A 297 4.73 -18.35 -11.74
CA MET A 297 4.23 -18.20 -10.39
C MET A 297 5.37 -17.77 -9.50
N ASN A 298 5.30 -16.56 -8.98
CA ASN A 298 6.31 -16.01 -8.12
C ASN A 298 5.74 -15.55 -6.78
N TRP A 299 6.60 -15.41 -5.79
CA TRP A 299 6.33 -14.69 -4.57
C TRP A 299 7.53 -13.78 -4.26
N GLY A 300 7.26 -12.68 -3.59
CA GLY A 300 8.30 -11.72 -3.29
C GLY A 300 8.10 -11.04 -1.95
N TYR A 301 9.20 -10.68 -1.32
CA TYR A 301 9.18 -9.89 -0.10
C TYR A 301 10.12 -8.71 -0.24
N GLN A 302 9.62 -7.51 0.08
CA GLN A 302 10.39 -6.29 0.10
C GLN A 302 10.30 -5.63 1.48
N PHE A 303 11.44 -5.27 2.00
CA PHE A 303 11.61 -4.49 3.21
C PHE A 303 12.20 -3.13 2.88
N VAL A 304 11.63 -2.07 3.44
CA VAL A 304 12.16 -0.71 3.30
C VAL A 304 12.29 -0.10 4.68
N TYR A 305 13.50 0.32 5.02
CA TYR A 305 13.78 1.13 6.19
C TYR A 305 14.06 2.56 5.75
N ASN A 306 13.37 3.51 6.38
CA ASN A 306 13.60 4.94 6.18
C ASN A 306 14.01 5.57 7.53
N SER A 307 15.18 6.18 7.56
CA SER A 307 15.70 6.82 8.79
C SER A 307 14.85 7.99 9.27
N ARG A 308 14.11 8.66 8.38
CA ARG A 308 13.18 9.73 8.74
C ARG A 308 11.82 9.18 9.11
N SER A 309 11.34 9.54 10.31
CA SER A 309 9.96 9.29 10.72
C SER A 309 9.04 10.38 10.17
N LEU A 310 7.87 10.01 9.66
CA LEU A 310 6.87 10.97 9.15
C LEU A 310 6.24 11.86 10.25
N GLY A 311 6.61 11.70 11.52
CA GLY A 311 6.01 12.42 12.64
C GLY A 311 6.85 13.54 13.26
N ASN A 312 8.14 13.63 12.92
CA ASN A 312 9.07 14.59 13.57
C ASN A 312 9.62 15.62 12.56
N SER A 313 8.75 16.29 11.84
CA SER A 313 9.17 17.35 10.89
C SER A 313 9.86 18.55 11.54
N ALA A 314 9.66 18.77 12.84
CA ALA A 314 10.16 19.99 13.51
C ALA A 314 11.61 19.88 14.03
N THR A 315 12.17 18.66 14.18
CA THR A 315 13.49 18.46 14.82
C THR A 315 14.59 17.97 13.87
N ASN A 316 14.30 17.71 12.61
CA ASN A 316 15.26 17.09 11.68
C ASN A 316 15.79 18.02 10.59
N TYR A 317 15.88 19.33 10.85
CA TYR A 317 16.66 20.21 9.98
C TYR A 317 18.16 19.91 10.19
N GLY A 318 18.79 19.30 9.18
CA GLY A 318 20.24 19.09 9.15
C GLY A 318 20.76 17.69 9.43
N THR A 319 19.89 16.70 9.71
CA THR A 319 20.36 15.31 9.84
C THR A 319 20.32 14.56 8.50
N ASN A 320 21.38 13.80 8.22
CA ASN A 320 21.45 12.93 7.05
C ASN A 320 20.28 11.95 7.04
N ALA A 321 19.63 11.81 5.89
CA ALA A 321 18.56 10.85 5.68
C ALA A 321 19.04 9.74 4.76
N TYR A 322 18.73 8.51 5.12
CA TYR A 322 19.01 7.34 4.29
C TYR A 322 17.83 6.39 4.24
N THR A 323 17.73 5.67 3.13
CA THR A 323 16.73 4.64 2.92
C THR A 323 17.44 3.35 2.50
N ILE A 324 17.16 2.28 3.21
CA ILE A 324 17.63 0.94 2.89
C ILE A 324 16.45 0.16 2.32
N ARG A 325 16.64 -0.42 1.13
CA ARG A 325 15.64 -1.30 0.50
C ARG A 325 16.27 -2.65 0.21
N ILE A 326 15.62 -3.70 0.71
CA ILE A 326 16.02 -5.10 0.49
C ILE A 326 14.82 -5.80 -0.12
N GLY A 327 15.02 -6.54 -1.22
CA GLY A 327 13.98 -7.31 -1.87
C GLY A 327 14.49 -8.69 -2.25
N ILE A 328 13.63 -9.68 -2.07
CA ILE A 328 13.84 -11.07 -2.50
C ILE A 328 12.60 -11.47 -3.28
N GLU A 329 12.82 -12.03 -4.46
CA GLU A 329 11.76 -12.56 -5.31
C GLU A 329 12.20 -13.94 -5.83
N THR A 330 11.30 -14.90 -5.80
CA THR A 330 11.55 -16.24 -6.34
C THR A 330 10.37 -16.70 -7.18
N ALA A 331 10.67 -17.39 -8.28
CA ALA A 331 9.67 -17.95 -9.18
C ALA A 331 9.81 -19.49 -9.26
N GLY A 332 8.68 -20.16 -9.51
CA GLY A 332 8.62 -21.60 -9.73
C GLY A 332 8.63 -22.47 -8.47
N ASN A 333 9.16 -22.02 -7.34
CA ASN A 333 9.33 -22.84 -6.14
C ASN A 333 7.99 -23.33 -5.55
N LEU A 334 6.94 -22.47 -5.54
CA LEU A 334 5.62 -22.88 -5.08
C LEU A 334 5.00 -23.90 -6.02
N LEU A 335 5.13 -23.71 -7.32
CA LEU A 335 4.62 -24.65 -8.33
C LEU A 335 5.32 -26.00 -8.22
N TYR A 336 6.64 -26.02 -8.05
CA TYR A 336 7.42 -27.22 -7.81
C TYR A 336 6.98 -27.95 -6.53
N GLY A 337 6.83 -27.24 -5.42
CA GLY A 337 6.36 -27.81 -4.16
C GLY A 337 4.97 -28.42 -4.25
N LEU A 338 4.03 -27.74 -4.91
CA LEU A 338 2.68 -28.24 -5.15
C LEU A 338 2.66 -29.47 -6.07
N SER A 339 3.49 -29.48 -7.11
CA SER A 339 3.58 -30.60 -8.05
C SER A 339 4.23 -31.82 -7.43
N SER A 340 5.19 -31.64 -6.52
CA SER A 340 5.85 -32.73 -5.79
C SER A 340 4.95 -33.31 -4.67
N ALA A 341 4.11 -32.50 -4.07
CA ALA A 341 3.18 -32.91 -3.02
C ALA A 341 1.88 -33.55 -3.55
N SER A 342 1.51 -33.23 -4.79
CA SER A 342 0.36 -33.86 -5.46
C SER A 342 0.83 -35.09 -6.23
N THR A 343 -0.02 -36.15 -6.26
CA THR A 343 0.14 -37.34 -7.11
C THR A 343 0.02 -37.01 -8.61
N MET A 344 0.49 -35.86 -9.04
CA MET A 344 0.57 -35.52 -10.46
C MET A 344 1.55 -36.45 -11.12
N LYS A 345 1.05 -37.38 -11.92
CA LYS A 345 1.83 -38.26 -12.72
C LYS A 345 2.78 -37.46 -13.61
N ARG A 346 4.06 -37.58 -13.36
CA ARG A 346 5.11 -37.08 -14.20
C ARG A 346 5.00 -37.81 -15.55
N ASN A 347 4.71 -37.07 -16.60
CA ASN A 347 4.80 -37.64 -17.94
C ASN A 347 6.25 -38.01 -18.25
N THR A 348 6.45 -39.06 -19.05
CA THR A 348 7.74 -39.69 -19.38
C THR A 348 8.77 -38.72 -19.97
N ASP A 349 8.40 -37.55 -20.42
CA ASP A 349 9.25 -36.53 -21.07
C ASP A 349 9.70 -35.38 -20.15
N ASN A 350 9.68 -35.57 -18.83
CA ASN A 350 10.04 -34.53 -17.85
C ASN A 350 9.27 -33.19 -17.98
N GLN A 351 8.22 -33.10 -18.75
CA GLN A 351 7.38 -31.94 -18.88
C GLN A 351 6.19 -32.02 -17.94
N TYR A 352 6.05 -31.03 -17.07
CA TYR A 352 4.88 -30.88 -16.23
C TYR A 352 3.73 -30.32 -17.09
N THR A 353 2.92 -31.19 -17.63
CA THR A 353 1.71 -30.79 -18.35
C THR A 353 0.54 -30.67 -17.40
N LEU A 354 0.45 -29.57 -16.66
CA LEU A 354 -0.84 -29.04 -16.28
C LEU A 354 -1.23 -28.06 -17.39
N PHE A 355 -2.10 -28.47 -18.30
CA PHE A 355 -2.61 -27.63 -19.41
C PHE A 355 -1.59 -27.18 -20.48
N GLY A 356 -0.51 -27.93 -20.71
CA GLY A 356 0.47 -27.58 -21.76
C GLY A 356 1.24 -26.28 -21.49
N ILE A 357 1.48 -25.97 -20.24
CA ILE A 357 2.14 -24.74 -19.79
C ILE A 357 3.64 -25.01 -19.61
N ALA A 358 4.48 -24.20 -20.26
CA ALA A 358 5.89 -24.11 -19.97
C ALA A 358 6.10 -23.40 -18.62
N TYR A 359 7.04 -23.92 -17.83
CA TYR A 359 7.33 -23.40 -16.51
C TYR A 359 8.73 -22.77 -16.50
N ALA A 360 8.78 -21.54 -16.07
CA ALA A 360 10.02 -20.79 -15.92
C ALA A 360 10.35 -20.62 -14.43
N GLN A 361 11.60 -20.92 -14.07
CA GLN A 361 12.12 -20.70 -12.73
C GLN A 361 13.23 -19.66 -12.79
N TYR A 362 13.09 -18.57 -12.02
CA TYR A 362 14.17 -17.62 -11.83
C TYR A 362 14.17 -17.05 -10.41
N ALA A 363 15.34 -16.57 -9.97
CA ALA A 363 15.51 -15.85 -8.72
C ALA A 363 16.20 -14.51 -9.01
N LYS A 364 15.71 -13.44 -8.35
CA LYS A 364 16.27 -12.09 -8.44
C LYS A 364 16.66 -11.63 -7.03
N PHE A 365 17.89 -11.21 -6.85
CA PHE A 365 18.46 -10.70 -5.61
C PHE A 365 18.68 -9.20 -5.69
#